data_80ae17ef0fbaaccf7d42db91f6805895
#
_entry.id   80ae17ef0fbaaccf7d42db91f6805895
#
_cell.length_a   1.000
_cell.length_b   1.000
_cell.length_c   1.000
_cell.angle_alpha   90.00
_cell.angle_beta   90.00
_cell.angle_gamma   90.00
#
_symmetry.space_group_name_H-M   'P 1'
#
loop_
_entity.id
_entity.type
_entity.pdbx_description
1 polymer ?
#
loop_
_entity_poly.entity_id
_entity_poly.type
_entity_poly.pdbx_seq_one_letter_code
_entity_poly.pdbx_strand_id
1 'polypeptide(L)'
;GKLRAAAKSELAMPATGLLHAIHVKNGSLVKKGALLASVDDREARRELAKAEQEMEKAEVELVDKLIGQGYDETMADVPEAILKRAKVTSGYTSAEYALQTARLNLERCNLYAPFAGRVADMDCKLYQQPKEKFCTLIDDTWFDVEFSILEAELQSVSIGQKVVVSPFVDENEEFTGKVTEVNPSIDEKGQVKIRARIRNRGNVLMEGMNVKVVIEKEVPDMFVVPKDAVVMRDGFHVLFRLEEGRAVWTYVDVVYSNISQYAVTGNARKETKIEDGDVVITSGNLNLADGTEVIPRARREKKMD
;
A
#
# COMPACT_ATOMS: atom_id res chain seq x y z
N GLY A 1 -7.35 8.90 8.43
CA GLY A 1 -6.53 8.59 7.26
C GLY A 1 -7.32 7.96 6.13
N LYS A 2 -6.67 7.77 5.00
CA LYS A 2 -7.24 7.13 3.80
C LYS A 2 -6.29 6.05 3.28
N LEU A 3 -6.84 4.89 2.92
CA LEU A 3 -6.06 3.78 2.35
C LEU A 3 -5.75 4.02 0.88
N ARG A 4 -4.51 3.72 0.50
CA ARG A 4 -4.03 3.66 -0.87
C ARG A 4 -3.32 2.34 -1.10
N ALA A 5 -3.67 1.65 -2.16
CA ALA A 5 -2.99 0.42 -2.52
C ALA A 5 -1.51 0.67 -2.83
N ALA A 6 -0.65 -0.28 -2.47
CA ALA A 6 0.79 -0.19 -2.71
C ALA A 6 1.14 -0.11 -4.21
N ALA A 7 0.36 -0.78 -5.05
CA ALA A 7 0.41 -0.66 -6.50
C ALA A 7 -1.00 -0.60 -7.08
N LYS A 8 -1.21 0.35 -7.97
CA LYS A 8 -2.46 0.57 -8.69
C LYS A 8 -2.15 0.99 -10.12
N SER A 9 -2.82 0.39 -11.09
CA SER A 9 -2.68 0.75 -12.50
C SER A 9 -4.03 0.79 -13.17
N GLU A 10 -4.29 1.86 -13.89
CA GLU A 10 -5.41 1.94 -14.83
C GLU A 10 -4.96 1.31 -16.14
N LEU A 11 -5.64 0.24 -16.52
CA LEU A 11 -5.32 -0.53 -17.71
C LEU A 11 -6.24 -0.14 -18.85
N ALA A 12 -5.66 0.09 -20.01
CA ALA A 12 -6.36 0.32 -21.26
C ALA A 12 -6.02 -0.79 -22.25
N MET A 13 -6.91 -1.04 -23.21
CA MET A 13 -6.59 -1.95 -24.32
C MET A 13 -5.44 -1.35 -25.15
N PRO A 14 -4.38 -2.11 -25.43
CA PRO A 14 -3.25 -1.60 -26.20
C PRO A 14 -3.55 -1.40 -27.70
N ALA A 15 -4.55 -2.13 -28.22
CA ALA A 15 -5.03 -2.01 -29.60
C ALA A 15 -6.49 -1.52 -29.64
N THR A 16 -6.81 -0.86 -30.72
CA THR A 16 -8.21 -0.48 -31.07
C THR A 16 -8.93 -1.67 -31.67
N GLY A 17 -10.22 -1.80 -31.39
CA GLY A 17 -11.06 -2.89 -31.92
C GLY A 17 -12.24 -3.17 -30.98
N LEU A 18 -13.14 -4.04 -31.42
CA LEU A 18 -14.25 -4.51 -30.59
C LEU A 18 -13.74 -5.58 -29.62
N LEU A 19 -14.16 -5.50 -28.36
CA LEU A 19 -13.87 -6.53 -27.36
C LEU A 19 -14.47 -7.87 -27.82
N HIS A 20 -13.59 -8.83 -28.08
CA HIS A 20 -13.95 -10.18 -28.50
C HIS A 20 -14.12 -11.13 -27.32
N ALA A 21 -13.25 -11.01 -26.30
CA ALA A 21 -13.35 -11.78 -25.07
C ALA A 21 -12.99 -10.95 -23.84
N ILE A 22 -13.66 -11.25 -22.73
CA ILE A 22 -13.40 -10.70 -21.40
C ILE A 22 -13.30 -11.89 -20.45
N HIS A 23 -12.15 -12.05 -19.78
CA HIS A 23 -11.85 -13.20 -18.92
C HIS A 23 -11.98 -12.88 -17.42
N VAL A 24 -12.27 -11.63 -17.07
CA VAL A 24 -12.31 -11.13 -15.71
C VAL A 24 -13.59 -10.34 -15.45
N LYS A 25 -13.89 -10.14 -14.17
CA LYS A 25 -14.97 -9.27 -13.67
C LYS A 25 -14.45 -8.45 -12.48
N ASN A 26 -15.18 -7.42 -12.08
CA ASN A 26 -14.87 -6.68 -10.86
C ASN A 26 -14.77 -7.64 -9.67
N GLY A 27 -13.70 -7.51 -8.89
CA GLY A 27 -13.36 -8.40 -7.78
C GLY A 27 -12.52 -9.63 -8.15
N SER A 28 -12.30 -9.93 -9.45
CA SER A 28 -11.45 -11.05 -9.87
C SER A 28 -10.01 -10.87 -9.38
N LEU A 29 -9.46 -11.91 -8.75
CA LEU A 29 -8.03 -11.98 -8.42
C LEU A 29 -7.27 -12.56 -9.60
N VAL A 30 -6.23 -11.88 -10.06
CA VAL A 30 -5.42 -12.27 -11.21
C VAL A 30 -3.94 -12.33 -10.86
N LYS A 31 -3.20 -13.20 -11.55
CA LYS A 31 -1.74 -13.28 -11.45
C LYS A 31 -1.10 -12.38 -12.49
N LYS A 32 0.16 -11.98 -12.28
CA LYS A 32 0.96 -11.31 -13.30
C LYS A 32 0.98 -12.14 -14.59
N GLY A 33 0.75 -11.49 -15.73
CA GLY A 33 0.69 -12.14 -17.05
C GLY A 33 -0.64 -12.83 -17.37
N ALA A 34 -1.64 -12.77 -16.48
CA ALA A 34 -2.97 -13.31 -16.79
C ALA A 34 -3.64 -12.49 -17.90
N LEU A 35 -4.27 -13.16 -18.86
CA LEU A 35 -5.06 -12.53 -19.91
C LEU A 35 -6.36 -11.98 -19.33
N LEU A 36 -6.60 -10.68 -19.49
CA LEU A 36 -7.77 -9.99 -18.96
C LEU A 36 -8.87 -9.82 -20.01
N ALA A 37 -8.48 -9.43 -21.22
CA ALA A 37 -9.38 -9.23 -22.34
C ALA A 37 -8.64 -9.33 -23.67
N SER A 38 -9.38 -9.54 -24.75
CA SER A 38 -8.85 -9.45 -26.11
C SER A 38 -9.81 -8.70 -27.01
N VAL A 39 -9.26 -8.00 -28.00
CA VAL A 39 -10.01 -7.44 -29.12
C VAL A 39 -9.96 -8.41 -30.32
N ASP A 40 -10.77 -8.15 -31.36
CA ASP A 40 -10.72 -8.91 -32.59
C ASP A 40 -9.32 -8.83 -33.24
N ASP A 41 -8.67 -9.95 -33.38
CA ASP A 41 -7.28 -10.07 -33.84
C ASP A 41 -7.16 -10.56 -35.29
N ARG A 42 -8.27 -10.73 -36.02
CA ARG A 42 -8.29 -11.30 -37.39
C ARG A 42 -7.45 -10.50 -38.38
N GLU A 43 -7.47 -9.18 -38.27
CA GLU A 43 -6.66 -8.30 -39.12
C GLU A 43 -5.15 -8.44 -38.77
N ALA A 44 -4.82 -8.36 -37.49
CA ALA A 44 -3.44 -8.52 -37.02
C ALA A 44 -2.84 -9.90 -37.40
N ARG A 45 -3.66 -10.96 -37.35
CA ARG A 45 -3.22 -12.31 -37.83
C ARG A 45 -2.95 -12.33 -39.32
N ARG A 46 -3.75 -11.65 -40.14
CA ARG A 46 -3.53 -11.54 -41.58
C ARG A 46 -2.27 -10.74 -41.91
N GLU A 47 -2.03 -9.65 -41.18
CA GLU A 47 -0.81 -8.86 -41.33
C GLU A 47 0.43 -9.66 -40.93
N LEU A 48 0.34 -10.44 -39.85
CA LEU A 48 1.41 -11.33 -39.42
C LEU A 48 1.71 -12.37 -40.51
N ALA A 49 0.69 -13.08 -41.02
CA ALA A 49 0.89 -14.09 -42.07
C ALA A 49 1.50 -13.47 -43.34
N LYS A 50 1.10 -12.26 -43.72
CA LYS A 50 1.73 -11.55 -44.85
C LYS A 50 3.20 -11.19 -44.55
N ALA A 51 3.51 -10.70 -43.37
CA ALA A 51 4.89 -10.38 -43.00
C ALA A 51 5.79 -11.60 -42.90
N GLU A 52 5.25 -12.76 -42.49
CA GLU A 52 5.94 -14.05 -42.50
C GLU A 52 6.28 -14.47 -43.92
N GLN A 53 5.36 -14.35 -44.89
CA GLN A 53 5.63 -14.65 -46.31
C GLN A 53 6.67 -13.71 -46.94
N GLU A 54 6.61 -12.41 -46.60
CA GLU A 54 7.60 -11.42 -47.06
C GLU A 54 8.99 -11.73 -46.49
N MET A 55 9.08 -12.17 -45.25
CA MET A 55 10.30 -12.58 -44.58
C MET A 55 10.91 -13.82 -45.25
N GLU A 56 10.11 -14.86 -45.52
CA GLU A 56 10.55 -16.06 -46.22
C GLU A 56 11.13 -15.73 -47.61
N LYS A 57 10.45 -14.87 -48.39
CA LYS A 57 10.99 -14.39 -49.68
C LYS A 57 12.31 -13.64 -49.54
N ALA A 58 12.43 -12.78 -48.54
CA ALA A 58 13.64 -12.02 -48.32
C ALA A 58 14.81 -12.91 -47.84
N GLU A 59 14.51 -13.98 -47.11
CA GLU A 59 15.52 -15.00 -46.74
C GLU A 59 16.06 -15.73 -47.99
N VAL A 60 15.17 -16.19 -48.87
CA VAL A 60 15.60 -16.84 -50.16
C VAL A 60 16.44 -15.86 -50.98
N GLU A 61 15.99 -14.63 -51.17
CA GLU A 61 16.72 -13.58 -51.91
C GLU A 61 18.11 -13.28 -51.29
N LEU A 62 18.22 -13.31 -49.95
CA LEU A 62 19.49 -13.14 -49.24
C LEU A 62 20.46 -14.28 -49.57
N VAL A 63 19.97 -15.53 -49.48
CA VAL A 63 20.77 -16.74 -49.81
C VAL A 63 21.23 -16.69 -51.24
N ASP A 64 20.33 -16.44 -52.21
CA ASP A 64 20.65 -16.36 -53.63
C ASP A 64 21.72 -15.31 -53.92
N LYS A 65 21.65 -14.14 -53.27
CA LYS A 65 22.68 -13.08 -53.40
C LYS A 65 24.03 -13.49 -52.87
N LEU A 66 24.08 -14.23 -51.76
CA LEU A 66 25.32 -14.71 -51.16
C LEU A 66 25.95 -15.84 -52.01
N ILE A 67 25.13 -16.76 -52.52
CA ILE A 67 25.58 -17.80 -53.46
C ILE A 67 26.13 -17.16 -54.73
N GLY A 68 25.44 -16.15 -55.28
CA GLY A 68 25.92 -15.38 -56.42
C GLY A 68 27.27 -14.65 -56.22
N GLN A 69 27.67 -14.45 -54.95
CA GLN A 69 28.98 -13.88 -54.55
C GLN A 69 30.02 -14.95 -54.17
N GLY A 70 29.68 -16.28 -54.32
CA GLY A 70 30.56 -17.39 -54.09
C GLY A 70 30.60 -17.92 -52.64
N TYR A 71 29.61 -17.54 -51.79
CA TYR A 71 29.44 -18.08 -50.45
C TYR A 71 28.48 -19.28 -50.49
N ASP A 72 28.56 -20.15 -49.51
CA ASP A 72 27.65 -21.27 -49.38
C ASP A 72 26.33 -20.89 -48.64
N GLU A 73 25.36 -21.79 -48.68
CA GLU A 73 24.05 -21.63 -48.04
C GLU A 73 24.14 -21.49 -46.50
N THR A 74 25.25 -21.95 -45.88
CA THR A 74 25.40 -21.95 -44.42
C THR A 74 25.76 -20.57 -43.88
N MET A 75 26.20 -19.63 -44.73
CA MET A 75 26.63 -18.27 -44.38
C MET A 75 27.76 -18.21 -43.35
N ALA A 76 28.41 -19.34 -43.04
CA ALA A 76 29.38 -19.42 -41.93
C ALA A 76 30.63 -18.57 -42.14
N ASP A 77 31.08 -18.46 -43.41
CA ASP A 77 32.31 -17.75 -43.79
C ASP A 77 32.06 -16.36 -44.40
N VAL A 78 30.84 -15.83 -44.29
CA VAL A 78 30.51 -14.52 -44.88
C VAL A 78 31.02 -13.39 -43.96
N PRO A 79 31.91 -12.50 -44.42
CA PRO A 79 32.34 -11.36 -43.67
C PRO A 79 31.16 -10.46 -43.27
N GLU A 80 31.15 -9.94 -42.03
CA GLU A 80 30.04 -9.17 -41.46
C GLU A 80 29.61 -7.99 -42.36
N ALA A 81 30.56 -7.29 -42.97
CA ALA A 81 30.28 -6.17 -43.85
C ALA A 81 29.52 -6.58 -45.13
N ILE A 82 29.84 -7.78 -45.66
CA ILE A 82 29.17 -8.35 -46.85
C ILE A 82 27.79 -8.82 -46.48
N LEU A 83 27.65 -9.54 -45.36
CA LEU A 83 26.37 -10.02 -44.85
C LEU A 83 25.41 -8.86 -44.58
N LYS A 84 25.89 -7.80 -43.92
CA LYS A 84 25.10 -6.60 -43.67
C LYS A 84 24.61 -5.93 -44.95
N ARG A 85 25.49 -5.81 -45.96
CA ARG A 85 25.09 -5.27 -47.26
C ARG A 85 24.09 -6.17 -47.99
N ALA A 86 24.30 -7.47 -47.97
CA ALA A 86 23.41 -8.46 -48.59
C ALA A 86 22.00 -8.41 -47.91
N LYS A 87 21.91 -8.35 -46.57
CA LYS A 87 20.67 -8.21 -45.85
C LYS A 87 19.88 -6.95 -46.24
N VAL A 88 20.55 -5.82 -46.37
CA VAL A 88 19.91 -4.59 -46.81
C VAL A 88 19.42 -4.68 -48.25
N THR A 89 20.26 -5.20 -49.16
CA THR A 89 19.92 -5.25 -50.60
C THR A 89 18.92 -6.34 -50.97
N SER A 90 18.77 -7.42 -50.18
CA SER A 90 17.74 -8.45 -50.34
C SER A 90 16.39 -8.02 -49.74
N GLY A 91 16.34 -6.93 -48.98
CA GLY A 91 15.14 -6.56 -48.27
C GLY A 91 14.94 -7.30 -46.94
N TYR A 92 15.86 -8.20 -46.54
CA TYR A 92 15.80 -8.99 -45.33
C TYR A 92 15.56 -8.12 -44.07
N THR A 93 16.36 -7.06 -43.90
CA THR A 93 16.24 -6.17 -42.75
C THR A 93 14.87 -5.47 -42.68
N SER A 94 14.30 -5.11 -43.83
CA SER A 94 12.96 -4.51 -43.91
C SER A 94 11.86 -5.53 -43.59
N ALA A 95 11.96 -6.76 -44.12
CA ALA A 95 11.00 -7.81 -43.81
C ALA A 95 11.06 -8.25 -42.35
N GLU A 96 12.27 -8.35 -41.78
CA GLU A 96 12.46 -8.66 -40.36
C GLU A 96 11.76 -7.61 -39.46
N TYR A 97 11.92 -6.33 -39.77
CA TYR A 97 11.26 -5.26 -39.06
C TYR A 97 9.74 -5.28 -39.19
N ALA A 98 9.25 -5.58 -40.40
CA ALA A 98 7.82 -5.75 -40.66
C ALA A 98 7.24 -6.93 -39.89
N LEU A 99 7.94 -8.05 -39.83
CA LEU A 99 7.53 -9.22 -39.05
C LEU A 99 7.48 -8.92 -37.54
N GLN A 100 8.50 -8.28 -37.00
CA GLN A 100 8.51 -7.88 -35.59
C GLN A 100 7.34 -6.93 -35.28
N THR A 101 7.05 -5.98 -36.15
CA THR A 101 5.93 -5.04 -36.00
C THR A 101 4.60 -5.78 -36.02
N ALA A 102 4.38 -6.70 -36.95
CA ALA A 102 3.17 -7.50 -37.04
C ALA A 102 2.96 -8.39 -35.80
N ARG A 103 4.02 -8.99 -35.27
CA ARG A 103 3.98 -9.75 -34.00
C ARG A 103 3.57 -8.90 -32.82
N LEU A 104 4.14 -7.70 -32.68
CA LEU A 104 3.78 -6.74 -31.64
C LEU A 104 2.32 -6.29 -31.78
N ASN A 105 1.83 -6.07 -32.99
CA ASN A 105 0.43 -5.67 -33.22
C ASN A 105 -0.53 -6.79 -32.82
N LEU A 106 -0.20 -8.04 -33.10
CA LEU A 106 -0.99 -9.18 -32.64
C LEU A 106 -0.96 -9.33 -31.11
N GLU A 107 0.19 -9.15 -30.47
CA GLU A 107 0.30 -9.15 -29.01
C GLU A 107 -0.56 -8.06 -28.37
N ARG A 108 -0.57 -6.87 -28.95
CA ARG A 108 -1.39 -5.72 -28.50
C ARG A 108 -2.89 -5.97 -28.57
N CYS A 109 -3.35 -6.94 -29.35
CA CYS A 109 -4.77 -7.33 -29.33
C CYS A 109 -5.19 -7.97 -28.00
N ASN A 110 -4.24 -8.32 -27.14
CA ASN A 110 -4.45 -8.91 -25.82
C ASN A 110 -4.02 -7.96 -24.72
N LEU A 111 -4.82 -7.88 -23.66
CA LEU A 111 -4.49 -7.13 -22.44
C LEU A 111 -4.11 -8.11 -21.35
N TYR A 112 -2.89 -8.00 -20.86
CA TYR A 112 -2.36 -8.82 -19.77
C TYR A 112 -2.18 -8.01 -18.49
N ALA A 113 -2.31 -8.69 -17.34
CA ALA A 113 -2.07 -8.11 -16.03
C ALA A 113 -0.57 -7.83 -15.82
N PRO A 114 -0.14 -6.57 -15.55
CA PRO A 114 1.28 -6.23 -15.35
C PRO A 114 1.82 -6.72 -14.01
N PHE A 115 0.97 -6.94 -13.03
CA PHE A 115 1.27 -7.52 -11.71
C PHE A 115 0.09 -8.34 -11.19
N ALA A 116 0.29 -9.08 -10.11
CA ALA A 116 -0.80 -9.82 -9.46
C ALA A 116 -1.65 -8.86 -8.63
N GLY A 117 -2.98 -8.96 -8.72
CA GLY A 117 -3.87 -8.05 -8.02
C GLY A 117 -5.34 -8.35 -8.27
N ARG A 118 -6.19 -7.44 -7.81
CA ARG A 118 -7.64 -7.50 -7.94
C ARG A 118 -8.13 -6.49 -8.97
N VAL A 119 -9.03 -6.94 -9.83
CA VAL A 119 -9.67 -6.12 -10.86
C VAL A 119 -10.78 -5.28 -10.24
N ALA A 120 -10.77 -3.98 -10.54
CA ALA A 120 -11.79 -3.02 -10.13
C ALA A 120 -12.18 -2.09 -11.28
N ASP A 121 -13.28 -1.36 -11.12
CA ASP A 121 -13.78 -0.29 -12.02
C ASP A 121 -13.86 -0.72 -13.49
N MET A 122 -14.15 -1.99 -13.75
CA MET A 122 -14.38 -2.47 -15.10
C MET A 122 -15.84 -2.16 -15.51
N ASP A 123 -16.00 -1.37 -16.56
CA ASP A 123 -17.31 -0.99 -17.16
C ASP A 123 -17.28 -1.19 -18.69
N CYS A 124 -16.81 -2.36 -19.11
CA CYS A 124 -16.74 -2.73 -20.53
C CYS A 124 -17.57 -4.00 -20.78
N LYS A 125 -18.18 -4.09 -21.95
CA LYS A 125 -18.96 -5.25 -22.38
C LYS A 125 -18.42 -5.81 -23.69
N LEU A 126 -18.69 -7.08 -23.95
CA LEU A 126 -18.38 -7.73 -25.22
C LEU A 126 -18.98 -6.96 -26.38
N TYR A 127 -18.26 -6.96 -27.50
CA TYR A 127 -18.63 -6.31 -28.76
C TYR A 127 -18.75 -4.79 -28.69
N GLN A 128 -18.24 -4.18 -27.64
CA GLN A 128 -18.07 -2.74 -27.54
C GLN A 128 -16.62 -2.35 -27.80
N GLN A 129 -16.40 -1.17 -28.33
CA GLN A 129 -15.08 -0.58 -28.36
C GLN A 129 -14.70 -0.15 -26.94
N PRO A 130 -13.55 -0.59 -26.42
CA PRO A 130 -13.11 -0.19 -25.09
C PRO A 130 -12.91 1.33 -25.03
N LYS A 131 -13.30 1.92 -23.91
CA LYS A 131 -13.01 3.32 -23.57
C LYS A 131 -11.51 3.47 -23.26
N GLU A 132 -11.06 4.68 -22.93
CA GLU A 132 -9.69 4.97 -22.52
C GLU A 132 -9.21 4.06 -21.38
N LYS A 133 -10.11 3.65 -20.49
CA LYS A 133 -9.85 2.74 -19.39
C LYS A 133 -10.67 1.47 -19.56
N PHE A 134 -10.01 0.31 -19.52
CA PHE A 134 -10.66 -0.99 -19.49
C PHE A 134 -11.03 -1.38 -18.06
N CYS A 135 -10.04 -1.34 -17.13
CA CYS A 135 -10.22 -1.60 -15.71
C CYS A 135 -9.11 -0.97 -14.88
N THR A 136 -9.26 -1.03 -13.57
CA THR A 136 -8.18 -0.76 -12.61
C THR A 136 -7.66 -2.08 -12.06
N LEU A 137 -6.36 -2.29 -12.04
CA LEU A 137 -5.72 -3.39 -11.33
C LEU A 137 -5.11 -2.86 -10.03
N ILE A 138 -5.42 -3.49 -8.90
CA ILE A 138 -5.04 -3.07 -7.56
C ILE A 138 -4.29 -4.21 -6.88
N ASP A 139 -3.06 -3.95 -6.43
CA ASP A 139 -2.38 -4.85 -5.48
C ASP A 139 -2.96 -4.59 -4.09
N ASP A 140 -3.81 -5.49 -3.63
CA ASP A 140 -4.49 -5.42 -2.35
C ASP A 140 -3.77 -6.14 -1.21
N THR A 141 -2.50 -6.50 -1.38
CA THR A 141 -1.68 -7.18 -0.34
C THR A 141 -1.17 -6.21 0.73
N TRP A 142 -0.81 -4.99 0.32
CA TRP A 142 -0.33 -3.94 1.19
C TRP A 142 -1.07 -2.64 0.90
N PHE A 143 -1.33 -1.87 1.95
CA PHE A 143 -1.88 -0.53 1.83
C PHE A 143 -0.95 0.50 2.47
N ASP A 144 -0.81 1.61 1.81
CA ASP A 144 -0.27 2.84 2.38
C ASP A 144 -1.45 3.64 2.96
N VAL A 145 -1.33 4.01 4.22
CA VAL A 145 -2.30 4.85 4.94
C VAL A 145 -1.80 6.28 4.85
N GLU A 146 -2.53 7.14 4.16
CA GLU A 146 -2.22 8.56 4.08
C GLU A 146 -3.05 9.33 5.11
N PHE A 147 -2.38 10.10 5.95
CA PHE A 147 -3.00 10.97 6.95
C PHE A 147 -2.15 12.21 7.18
N SER A 148 -2.72 13.22 7.84
CA SER A 148 -2.02 14.46 8.16
C SER A 148 -1.96 14.67 9.66
N ILE A 149 -0.88 15.27 10.12
CA ILE A 149 -0.68 15.74 11.49
C ILE A 149 -0.41 17.24 11.47
N LEU A 150 -0.60 17.91 12.61
CA LEU A 150 -0.22 19.31 12.75
C LEU A 150 1.31 19.45 12.83
N GLU A 151 1.85 20.59 12.36
CA GLU A 151 3.28 20.92 12.49
C GLU A 151 3.78 20.79 13.92
N ALA A 152 2.99 21.22 14.91
CA ALA A 152 3.33 21.12 16.33
C ALA A 152 3.53 19.66 16.82
N GLU A 153 2.95 18.68 16.12
CA GLU A 153 3.03 17.26 16.47
C GLU A 153 4.22 16.56 15.76
N LEU A 154 4.89 17.25 14.82
CA LEU A 154 5.92 16.66 13.98
C LEU A 154 7.07 16.02 14.78
N GLN A 155 7.46 16.64 15.91
CA GLN A 155 8.53 16.11 16.78
C GLN A 155 8.15 14.77 17.45
N SER A 156 6.87 14.43 17.48
CA SER A 156 6.37 13.18 18.06
C SER A 156 6.26 12.02 17.08
N VAL A 157 6.52 12.27 15.77
CA VAL A 157 6.38 11.27 14.72
C VAL A 157 7.73 11.02 14.04
N SER A 158 8.09 9.75 13.90
CA SER A 158 9.35 9.32 13.29
C SER A 158 9.12 8.16 12.33
N ILE A 159 9.96 8.06 11.29
CA ILE A 159 9.97 6.91 10.38
C ILE A 159 10.26 5.63 11.18
N GLY A 160 9.52 4.55 10.89
CA GLY A 160 9.62 3.27 11.61
C GLY A 160 8.71 3.16 12.83
N GLN A 161 8.12 4.26 13.29
CA GLN A 161 7.22 4.28 14.43
C GLN A 161 5.97 3.43 14.16
N LYS A 162 5.52 2.72 15.19
CA LYS A 162 4.36 1.83 15.12
C LYS A 162 3.07 2.63 14.98
N VAL A 163 2.20 2.17 14.09
CA VAL A 163 0.84 2.67 13.93
C VAL A 163 -0.17 1.54 14.05
N VAL A 164 -1.31 1.86 14.62
CA VAL A 164 -2.51 1.00 14.63
C VAL A 164 -3.57 1.67 13.79
N VAL A 165 -4.13 0.92 12.86
CA VAL A 165 -5.11 1.41 11.88
C VAL A 165 -6.38 0.59 12.01
N SER A 166 -7.51 1.25 12.22
CA SER A 166 -8.83 0.63 12.33
C SER A 166 -9.77 1.20 11.25
N PRO A 167 -10.39 0.37 10.42
CA PRO A 167 -11.43 0.81 9.49
C PRO A 167 -12.66 1.32 10.23
N PHE A 168 -13.30 2.39 9.73
CA PHE A 168 -14.55 2.85 10.33
C PHE A 168 -15.72 1.88 10.17
N VAL A 169 -15.60 0.89 9.26
CA VAL A 169 -16.62 -0.15 9.08
C VAL A 169 -16.62 -1.13 10.26
N ASP A 170 -15.44 -1.43 10.80
CA ASP A 170 -15.27 -2.23 12.02
C ASP A 170 -14.07 -1.69 12.81
N GLU A 171 -14.37 -0.88 13.83
CA GLU A 171 -13.34 -0.28 14.67
C GLU A 171 -12.63 -1.29 15.60
N ASN A 172 -13.17 -2.51 15.76
CA ASN A 172 -12.52 -3.55 16.56
C ASN A 172 -11.45 -4.30 15.77
N GLU A 173 -11.46 -4.19 14.44
CA GLU A 173 -10.44 -4.81 13.60
C GLU A 173 -9.22 -3.89 13.49
N GLU A 174 -8.08 -4.33 14.01
CA GLU A 174 -6.86 -3.55 14.07
C GLU A 174 -5.78 -4.11 13.13
N PHE A 175 -5.21 -3.21 12.33
CA PHE A 175 -4.08 -3.48 11.45
C PHE A 175 -2.86 -2.72 11.96
N THR A 176 -1.81 -3.45 12.29
CA THR A 176 -0.55 -2.86 12.74
C THR A 176 0.37 -2.59 11.56
N GLY A 177 1.01 -1.45 11.57
CA GLY A 177 1.99 -1.04 10.58
C GLY A 177 3.07 -0.13 11.13
N LYS A 178 3.81 0.51 10.22
CA LYS A 178 4.87 1.45 10.56
C LYS A 178 4.80 2.68 9.66
N VAL A 179 5.18 3.82 10.21
CA VAL A 179 5.41 5.04 9.44
C VAL A 179 6.55 4.79 8.45
N THR A 180 6.29 5.02 7.17
CA THR A 180 7.28 4.84 6.09
C THR A 180 7.80 6.15 5.54
N GLU A 181 6.98 7.21 5.62
CA GLU A 181 7.29 8.49 5.02
C GLU A 181 6.71 9.64 5.85
N VAL A 182 7.52 10.68 6.00
CA VAL A 182 7.11 11.98 6.51
C VAL A 182 7.40 12.98 5.41
N ASN A 183 6.36 13.62 4.86
CA ASN A 183 6.53 14.60 3.80
C ASN A 183 7.28 15.83 4.31
N PRO A 184 8.38 16.27 3.68
CA PRO A 184 9.15 17.43 4.13
C PRO A 184 8.49 18.78 3.82
N SER A 185 7.23 18.79 3.42
CA SER A 185 6.46 19.99 3.09
C SER A 185 5.27 20.16 4.05
N ILE A 186 5.06 21.38 4.51
CA ILE A 186 3.90 21.79 5.29
C ILE A 186 2.92 22.48 4.35
N ASP A 187 1.65 22.10 4.40
CA ASP A 187 0.61 22.69 3.57
C ASP A 187 0.09 24.04 4.14
N GLU A 188 -0.77 24.72 3.39
CA GLU A 188 -1.33 26.03 3.78
C GLU A 188 -2.15 25.99 5.09
N LYS A 189 -2.52 24.78 5.55
CA LYS A 189 -3.25 24.59 6.82
C LYS A 189 -2.33 24.23 7.98
N GLY A 190 -1.01 24.29 7.80
CA GLY A 190 -0.04 23.90 8.82
C GLY A 190 0.01 22.39 9.07
N GLN A 191 -0.31 21.59 8.06
CA GLN A 191 -0.33 20.13 8.17
C GLN A 191 0.82 19.48 7.39
N VAL A 192 1.36 18.41 7.96
CA VAL A 192 2.36 17.54 7.36
C VAL A 192 1.72 16.21 6.98
N LYS A 193 1.89 15.78 5.74
CA LYS A 193 1.40 14.48 5.27
C LYS A 193 2.33 13.38 5.72
N ILE A 194 1.74 12.34 6.29
CA ILE A 194 2.42 11.15 6.77
C ILE A 194 1.89 9.95 5.99
N ARG A 195 2.78 9.01 5.68
CA ARG A 195 2.41 7.71 5.12
C ARG A 195 2.89 6.59 6.03
N ALA A 196 2.00 5.66 6.30
CA ALA A 196 2.32 4.44 7.02
C ALA A 196 1.91 3.23 6.19
N ARG A 197 2.63 2.12 6.28
CA ARG A 197 2.34 0.88 5.56
C ARG A 197 1.78 -0.18 6.47
N ILE A 198 0.67 -0.79 6.03
CA ILE A 198 0.00 -1.89 6.72
C ILE A 198 -0.22 -3.06 5.75
N ARG A 199 -0.29 -4.27 6.30
CA ARG A 199 -0.61 -5.47 5.53
C ARG A 199 -2.11 -5.75 5.57
N ASN A 200 -2.72 -6.01 4.42
CA ASN A 200 -4.12 -6.41 4.32
C ASN A 200 -4.28 -7.89 4.71
N ARG A 201 -4.57 -8.15 5.97
CA ARG A 201 -4.88 -9.50 6.45
C ARG A 201 -6.37 -9.77 6.22
N GLY A 202 -6.71 -10.96 5.72
CA GLY A 202 -8.12 -11.32 5.50
C GLY A 202 -8.78 -10.67 4.28
N ASN A 203 -8.07 -9.83 3.50
CA ASN A 203 -8.61 -9.10 2.33
C ASN A 203 -9.83 -8.21 2.64
N VAL A 204 -9.86 -7.62 3.82
CA VAL A 204 -10.96 -6.76 4.32
C VAL A 204 -10.77 -5.32 3.85
N LEU A 205 -9.52 -4.86 3.76
CA LEU A 205 -9.19 -3.50 3.38
C LEU A 205 -9.35 -3.29 1.87
N MET A 206 -9.88 -2.14 1.50
CA MET A 206 -10.10 -1.74 0.10
C MET A 206 -9.48 -0.38 -0.18
N GLU A 207 -9.08 -0.18 -1.44
CA GLU A 207 -8.61 1.11 -1.95
C GLU A 207 -9.63 2.23 -1.65
N GLY A 208 -9.15 3.32 -1.07
CA GLY A 208 -9.97 4.49 -0.79
C GLY A 208 -10.76 4.45 0.53
N MET A 209 -10.68 3.36 1.31
CA MET A 209 -11.32 3.31 2.64
C MET A 209 -10.79 4.40 3.56
N ASN A 210 -11.69 4.99 4.33
CA ASN A 210 -11.32 5.87 5.43
C ASN A 210 -11.06 5.05 6.69
N VAL A 211 -10.02 5.44 7.43
CA VAL A 211 -9.52 4.70 8.59
C VAL A 211 -9.16 5.66 9.72
N LYS A 212 -9.28 5.19 10.95
CA LYS A 212 -8.69 5.79 12.14
C LYS A 212 -7.23 5.35 12.23
N VAL A 213 -6.33 6.28 12.55
CA VAL A 213 -4.90 6.00 12.71
C VAL A 213 -4.49 6.44 14.10
N VAL A 214 -3.87 5.55 14.83
CA VAL A 214 -3.26 5.80 16.12
C VAL A 214 -1.77 5.59 16.00
N ILE A 215 -0.98 6.61 16.31
CA ILE A 215 0.48 6.52 16.34
C ILE A 215 0.88 6.25 17.80
N GLU A 216 1.53 5.12 18.04
CA GLU A 216 2.02 4.75 19.35
C GLU A 216 3.41 5.35 19.57
N LYS A 217 3.59 6.04 20.69
CA LYS A 217 4.89 6.55 21.13
C LYS A 217 5.30 5.80 22.39
N GLU A 218 6.44 5.14 22.35
CA GLU A 218 7.07 4.58 23.55
C GLU A 218 7.64 5.73 24.39
N VAL A 219 7.33 5.71 25.67
CA VAL A 219 7.82 6.70 26.64
C VAL A 219 8.61 5.95 27.71
N PRO A 220 9.96 5.88 27.56
CA PRO A 220 10.80 5.19 28.54
C PRO A 220 10.74 5.90 29.89
N ASP A 221 10.92 5.15 30.97
CA ASP A 221 11.02 5.64 32.35
C ASP A 221 9.79 6.44 32.83
N MET A 222 8.61 6.18 32.28
CA MET A 222 7.36 6.84 32.63
C MET A 222 6.24 5.84 32.82
N PHE A 223 5.29 6.20 33.67
CA PHE A 223 4.08 5.40 33.90
C PHE A 223 2.90 5.99 33.14
N VAL A 224 2.19 5.14 32.41
CA VAL A 224 0.99 5.54 31.65
C VAL A 224 -0.25 5.24 32.49
N VAL A 225 -0.99 6.27 32.84
CA VAL A 225 -2.20 6.17 33.67
C VAL A 225 -3.41 6.79 32.96
N PRO A 226 -4.64 6.28 33.17
CA PRO A 226 -5.85 6.93 32.68
C PRO A 226 -5.96 8.37 33.21
N LYS A 227 -6.49 9.29 32.41
CA LYS A 227 -6.70 10.68 32.84
C LYS A 227 -7.54 10.78 34.10
N ASP A 228 -8.55 9.90 34.23
CA ASP A 228 -9.44 9.85 35.39
C ASP A 228 -8.71 9.51 36.71
N ALA A 229 -7.51 8.91 36.61
CA ALA A 229 -6.70 8.61 37.79
C ALA A 229 -6.01 9.86 38.38
N VAL A 230 -5.84 10.91 37.59
CA VAL A 230 -5.08 12.12 37.99
C VAL A 230 -6.04 13.27 38.27
N VAL A 231 -5.93 13.85 39.43
CA VAL A 231 -6.72 15.02 39.88
C VAL A 231 -5.80 16.21 40.17
N MET A 232 -6.33 17.40 40.02
CA MET A 232 -5.60 18.63 40.40
C MET A 232 -5.90 18.97 41.86
N ARG A 233 -4.85 19.12 42.65
CA ARG A 233 -4.93 19.55 44.07
C ARG A 233 -3.86 20.59 44.34
N ASP A 234 -4.23 21.71 44.87
CA ASP A 234 -3.33 22.82 45.29
C ASP A 234 -2.31 23.21 44.21
N GLY A 235 -2.75 23.14 42.92
CA GLY A 235 -1.89 23.45 41.77
C GLY A 235 -0.96 22.30 41.32
N PHE A 236 -1.06 21.12 41.90
CA PHE A 236 -0.29 19.94 41.56
C PHE A 236 -1.17 18.83 40.98
N HIS A 237 -0.60 18.02 40.12
CA HIS A 237 -1.22 16.76 39.68
C HIS A 237 -0.99 15.71 40.75
N VAL A 238 -2.06 15.01 41.13
CA VAL A 238 -2.05 13.97 42.16
C VAL A 238 -2.77 12.73 41.63
N LEU A 239 -2.23 11.59 41.91
CA LEU A 239 -2.92 10.31 41.82
C LEU A 239 -2.94 9.62 43.17
N PHE A 240 -3.89 8.70 43.36
CA PHE A 240 -3.97 7.87 44.55
C PHE A 240 -3.55 6.46 44.25
N ARG A 241 -2.50 5.98 44.97
CA ARG A 241 -2.10 4.57 44.94
C ARG A 241 -2.86 3.83 46.04
N LEU A 242 -3.13 2.58 45.80
CA LEU A 242 -3.71 1.69 46.79
C LEU A 242 -2.61 0.91 47.50
N GLU A 243 -2.35 1.21 48.76
CA GLU A 243 -1.41 0.47 49.59
C GLU A 243 -2.14 -0.04 50.84
N GLU A 244 -2.02 -1.33 51.13
CA GLU A 244 -2.65 -1.98 52.32
C GLU A 244 -4.13 -1.63 52.55
N GLY A 245 -4.91 -1.47 51.48
CA GLY A 245 -6.32 -1.11 51.55
C GLY A 245 -6.61 0.37 51.78
N ARG A 246 -5.59 1.23 51.72
CA ARG A 246 -5.70 2.68 51.90
C ARG A 246 -5.25 3.44 50.67
N ALA A 247 -5.82 4.60 50.45
CA ALA A 247 -5.45 5.53 49.40
C ALA A 247 -4.21 6.33 49.85
N VAL A 248 -3.13 6.22 49.13
CA VAL A 248 -1.89 6.98 49.36
C VAL A 248 -1.79 8.11 48.34
N TRP A 249 -1.76 9.31 48.80
CA TRP A 249 -1.63 10.53 48.00
C TRP A 249 -0.25 10.62 47.37
N THR A 250 -0.18 10.59 46.04
CA THR A 250 1.07 10.61 45.30
C THR A 250 1.10 11.76 44.32
N TYR A 251 2.03 12.69 44.50
CA TYR A 251 2.25 13.78 43.55
C TYR A 251 2.95 13.29 42.31
N VAL A 252 2.51 13.77 41.12
CA VAL A 252 3.05 13.37 39.84
C VAL A 252 3.31 14.56 38.94
N ASP A 253 4.29 14.42 38.08
CA ASP A 253 4.52 15.34 36.97
C ASP A 253 3.98 14.72 35.66
N VAL A 254 3.06 15.42 35.01
CA VAL A 254 2.51 15.00 33.72
C VAL A 254 3.48 15.47 32.63
N VAL A 255 4.13 14.53 31.96
CA VAL A 255 5.11 14.82 30.91
C VAL A 255 4.45 14.79 29.52
N TYR A 256 3.60 13.79 29.27
CA TYR A 256 2.82 13.70 28.04
C TYR A 256 1.34 13.44 28.32
N SER A 257 0.51 13.87 27.37
CA SER A 257 -0.96 13.72 27.45
C SER A 257 -1.49 13.33 26.07
N ASN A 258 -2.37 12.34 26.01
CA ASN A 258 -3.18 12.04 24.85
C ASN A 258 -4.69 12.21 25.19
N ILE A 259 -5.59 11.69 24.38
CA ILE A 259 -7.05 11.85 24.58
C ILE A 259 -7.51 11.21 25.91
N SER A 260 -6.97 10.05 26.30
CA SER A 260 -7.48 9.23 27.43
C SER A 260 -6.47 8.99 28.54
N GLN A 261 -5.19 9.31 28.34
CA GLN A 261 -4.11 8.92 29.23
C GLN A 261 -3.13 10.06 29.47
N TYR A 262 -2.41 9.98 30.61
CA TYR A 262 -1.22 10.74 30.92
C TYR A 262 -0.02 9.81 31.03
N ALA A 263 1.14 10.28 30.54
CA ALA A 263 2.42 9.71 30.90
C ALA A 263 3.00 10.56 32.04
N VAL A 264 3.23 9.92 33.18
CA VAL A 264 3.60 10.59 34.42
C VAL A 264 4.89 10.03 35.00
N THR A 265 5.58 10.87 35.74
CA THR A 265 6.71 10.50 36.62
C THR A 265 6.37 10.90 38.06
N GLY A 266 7.10 10.36 39.04
CA GLY A 266 7.03 10.88 40.41
C GLY A 266 7.46 12.36 40.46
N ASN A 267 6.91 13.13 41.40
CA ASN A 267 7.27 14.53 41.53
C ASN A 267 8.52 14.69 42.42
N ALA A 268 9.62 15.15 41.81
CA ALA A 268 10.91 15.31 42.49
C ALA A 268 10.87 16.33 43.64
N ARG A 269 10.03 17.41 43.54
CA ARG A 269 9.91 18.45 44.59
C ARG A 269 9.18 17.95 45.83
N LYS A 270 8.31 16.98 45.66
CA LYS A 270 7.53 16.35 46.74
C LYS A 270 8.09 14.98 47.15
N GLU A 271 9.24 14.59 46.58
CA GLU A 271 9.95 13.33 46.85
C GLU A 271 9.05 12.09 46.70
N THR A 272 8.06 12.17 45.81
CA THR A 272 7.15 11.05 45.55
C THR A 272 7.65 10.21 44.39
N LYS A 273 7.46 8.90 44.50
CA LYS A 273 7.82 7.91 43.47
C LYS A 273 6.63 7.06 43.08
N ILE A 274 6.63 6.59 41.85
CA ILE A 274 5.72 5.55 41.33
C ILE A 274 6.62 4.38 40.96
N GLU A 275 6.16 3.17 41.24
CA GLU A 275 6.90 1.95 40.96
C GLU A 275 6.05 0.99 40.12
N ASP A 276 6.73 0.07 39.41
CA ASP A 276 6.02 -0.98 38.66
C ASP A 276 5.23 -1.87 39.62
N GLY A 277 3.95 -2.08 39.29
CA GLY A 277 3.04 -2.85 40.12
C GLY A 277 2.13 -2.01 41.03
N ASP A 278 2.36 -0.70 41.11
CA ASP A 278 1.47 0.21 41.87
C ASP A 278 0.05 0.14 41.32
N VAL A 279 -0.92 -0.03 42.20
CA VAL A 279 -2.34 -0.01 41.86
C VAL A 279 -2.89 1.40 42.00
N VAL A 280 -3.38 1.97 40.90
CA VAL A 280 -3.85 3.36 40.85
C VAL A 280 -5.39 3.39 40.87
N ILE A 281 -5.93 4.30 41.71
CA ILE A 281 -7.37 4.51 41.86
C ILE A 281 -7.87 5.41 40.72
N THR A 282 -8.76 4.90 39.89
CA THR A 282 -9.27 5.58 38.68
C THR A 282 -10.67 6.18 38.83
N SER A 283 -11.37 5.89 39.93
CA SER A 283 -12.73 6.41 40.18
C SER A 283 -12.98 6.65 41.68
N GLY A 284 -13.80 7.63 41.99
CA GLY A 284 -14.08 8.02 43.37
C GLY A 284 -12.98 8.88 44.00
N ASN A 285 -11.94 9.24 43.26
CA ASN A 285 -10.74 9.94 43.71
C ASN A 285 -10.90 11.45 43.92
N LEU A 286 -11.97 12.07 43.38
CA LEU A 286 -12.20 13.52 43.47
C LEU A 286 -12.35 14.01 44.90
N ASN A 287 -12.92 13.22 45.82
CA ASN A 287 -13.14 13.57 47.22
C ASN A 287 -12.33 12.71 48.20
N LEU A 288 -11.32 12.00 47.67
CA LEU A 288 -10.51 11.09 48.48
C LEU A 288 -9.45 11.90 49.22
N ALA A 289 -9.26 11.59 50.51
CA ALA A 289 -8.16 12.12 51.31
C ALA A 289 -7.05 11.09 51.49
N ASP A 290 -5.84 11.55 51.83
CA ASP A 290 -4.74 10.68 52.12
C ASP A 290 -5.04 9.74 53.30
N GLY A 291 -4.62 8.46 53.19
CA GLY A 291 -4.88 7.45 54.23
C GLY A 291 -6.31 6.92 54.30
N THR A 292 -7.23 7.39 53.46
CA THR A 292 -8.62 6.93 53.46
C THR A 292 -8.67 5.45 53.13
N GLU A 293 -9.43 4.67 53.90
CA GLU A 293 -9.65 3.26 53.65
C GLU A 293 -10.56 3.09 52.41
N VAL A 294 -10.14 2.27 51.47
CA VAL A 294 -10.85 2.06 50.19
C VAL A 294 -11.03 0.56 49.91
N ILE A 295 -12.21 0.23 49.44
CA ILE A 295 -12.53 -1.13 49.01
C ILE A 295 -12.59 -1.12 47.49
N PRO A 296 -11.69 -1.87 46.81
CA PRO A 296 -11.69 -1.97 45.37
C PRO A 296 -13.01 -2.58 44.87
N ARG A 297 -13.66 -1.92 43.90
CA ARG A 297 -14.79 -2.57 43.21
C ARG A 297 -14.24 -3.72 42.40
N ALA A 298 -14.78 -4.92 42.60
CA ALA A 298 -14.47 -6.08 41.76
C ALA A 298 -14.67 -5.68 40.28
N ARG A 299 -13.64 -5.93 39.46
CA ARG A 299 -13.67 -5.69 38.01
C ARG A 299 -14.85 -6.48 37.44
N ARG A 300 -15.92 -5.81 37.02
CA ARG A 300 -16.95 -6.46 36.22
C ARG A 300 -16.28 -6.79 34.90
N GLU A 301 -15.92 -8.07 34.71
CA GLU A 301 -15.58 -8.58 33.38
C GLU A 301 -16.77 -8.25 32.47
N LYS A 302 -16.54 -7.42 31.45
CA LYS A 302 -17.48 -7.30 30.35
C LYS A 302 -17.57 -8.72 29.74
N LYS A 303 -18.63 -9.45 30.05
CA LYS A 303 -19.04 -10.58 29.24
C LYS A 303 -19.27 -10.01 27.85
N MET A 304 -18.45 -10.44 26.91
CA MET A 304 -18.72 -10.33 25.48
C MET A 304 -19.91 -11.26 25.22
N ASP A 305 -21.07 -10.69 24.97
CA ASP A 305 -22.19 -11.36 24.29
C ASP A 305 -22.04 -11.09 22.79
#